data_b20b0f58cfc1cf96432475d3865904de
#
_entry.id   b20b0f58cfc1cf96432475d3865904de
#
_cell.length_a   1.000
_cell.length_b   1.000
_cell.length_c   1.000
_cell.angle_alpha   90.00
_cell.angle_beta   90.00
_cell.angle_gamma   90.00
#
_symmetry.space_group_name_H-M   'P 1'
#
loop_
_entity.id
_entity.type
_entity.pdbx_description
1 polymer ?
#
loop_
_entity_poly.entity_id
_entity_poly.type
_entity_poly.pdbx_seq_one_letter_code
_entity_poly.pdbx_strand_id
1 'polypeptide(L)'
;MRRQFSVRLLLLAGMLAMAGAHLRVHGQSTTRHLVEINTTAGRMVVELYNETPVHRDNFLKLVREHYYDSTLFHRVIEGFMIQGGDPDSRQAGDRTKPLGNGGPDYTLPAEFRPELFHRKGALAAARAGDAINPEKRSSGSQFYIVQGRSWLPSDLLRMEERINAGKPDSLALHYTAAQKDVYWKEGGSPHLDGNYTVFGQLVEGMDVLDRIAEQPTDGNDRPLADIRMWMRVIQ
;
A
#
# COMPACT_ATOMS: atom_id res chain seq x y z
N MET A 1 -25.47 -91.78 -3.95
CA MET A 1 -25.43 -90.70 -4.98
C MET A 1 -25.24 -89.36 -4.32
N ARG A 2 -24.02 -88.80 -4.27
CA ARG A 2 -23.73 -87.51 -3.71
C ARG A 2 -23.18 -86.63 -4.86
N ARG A 3 -23.92 -85.55 -5.19
CA ARG A 3 -23.47 -84.53 -6.16
C ARG A 3 -22.70 -83.48 -5.40
N GLN A 4 -21.46 -83.26 -5.74
CA GLN A 4 -20.62 -82.17 -5.27
C GLN A 4 -20.92 -80.93 -6.12
N PHE A 5 -21.27 -79.80 -5.48
CA PHE A 5 -21.34 -78.52 -6.12
C PHE A 5 -20.03 -77.74 -5.83
N SER A 6 -19.26 -77.46 -6.89
CA SER A 6 -18.08 -76.64 -6.84
C SER A 6 -18.48 -75.16 -6.90
N VAL A 7 -18.20 -74.45 -5.87
CA VAL A 7 -18.35 -72.97 -5.83
C VAL A 7 -17.07 -72.38 -6.40
N ARG A 8 -17.17 -71.77 -7.59
CA ARG A 8 -16.08 -70.91 -8.12
C ARG A 8 -16.19 -69.52 -7.52
N LEU A 9 -15.19 -69.18 -6.71
CA LEU A 9 -15.01 -67.88 -6.15
C LEU A 9 -14.38 -66.91 -7.17
N LEU A 10 -15.14 -65.95 -7.72
CA LEU A 10 -14.67 -64.90 -8.60
C LEU A 10 -14.13 -63.75 -7.73
N LEU A 11 -12.80 -63.57 -7.69
CA LEU A 11 -12.12 -62.40 -7.14
C LEU A 11 -12.19 -61.25 -8.15
N LEU A 12 -13.09 -60.28 -7.94
CA LEU A 12 -13.06 -58.97 -8.61
C LEU A 12 -12.02 -58.09 -7.91
N ALA A 13 -10.87 -57.90 -8.56
CA ALA A 13 -9.90 -56.89 -8.16
C ALA A 13 -10.39 -55.50 -8.60
N GLY A 14 -10.97 -54.73 -7.68
CA GLY A 14 -11.32 -53.36 -7.91
C GLY A 14 -10.06 -52.49 -7.86
N MET A 15 -9.54 -52.03 -9.01
CA MET A 15 -8.55 -50.95 -9.06
C MET A 15 -9.21 -49.62 -8.70
N LEU A 16 -8.99 -49.19 -7.49
CA LEU A 16 -9.35 -47.81 -7.05
C LEU A 16 -8.29 -46.84 -7.60
N ALA A 17 -8.58 -46.20 -8.72
CA ALA A 17 -7.77 -45.12 -9.25
C ALA A 17 -7.93 -43.89 -8.32
N MET A 18 -6.98 -43.66 -7.39
CA MET A 18 -6.85 -42.40 -6.67
C MET A 18 -6.39 -41.32 -7.64
N ALA A 19 -7.33 -40.53 -8.14
CA ALA A 19 -7.03 -39.28 -8.81
C ALA A 19 -6.48 -38.30 -7.75
N GLY A 20 -5.17 -38.23 -7.62
CA GLY A 20 -4.49 -37.24 -6.80
C GLY A 20 -4.77 -35.88 -7.36
N ALA A 21 -5.70 -35.12 -6.75
CA ALA A 21 -5.84 -33.70 -6.98
C ALA A 21 -4.59 -33.01 -6.45
N HIS A 22 -3.62 -32.75 -7.32
CA HIS A 22 -2.50 -31.87 -6.98
C HIS A 22 -3.06 -30.45 -6.78
N LEU A 23 -3.35 -30.10 -5.54
CA LEU A 23 -3.50 -28.72 -5.14
C LEU A 23 -2.19 -28.01 -5.51
N ARG A 24 -2.20 -27.23 -6.60
CA ARG A 24 -1.14 -26.28 -6.89
C ARG A 24 -1.21 -25.21 -5.80
N VAL A 25 -0.44 -25.38 -4.74
CA VAL A 25 -0.09 -24.29 -3.85
C VAL A 25 0.65 -23.29 -4.73
N HIS A 26 -0.02 -22.21 -5.11
CA HIS A 26 0.66 -21.07 -5.68
C HIS A 26 1.56 -20.52 -4.56
N GLY A 27 2.82 -20.94 -4.56
CA GLY A 27 3.83 -20.31 -3.72
C GLY A 27 3.84 -18.83 -4.07
N GLN A 28 3.43 -17.98 -3.13
CA GLN A 28 3.60 -16.54 -3.30
C GLN A 28 5.09 -16.31 -3.57
N SER A 29 5.39 -15.60 -4.65
CA SER A 29 6.76 -15.22 -4.97
C SER A 29 7.34 -14.51 -3.74
N THR A 30 8.44 -15.02 -3.21
CA THR A 30 9.15 -14.37 -2.10
C THR A 30 9.85 -13.09 -2.55
N THR A 31 10.03 -12.93 -3.86
CA THR A 31 10.64 -11.74 -4.46
C THR A 31 9.63 -10.61 -4.50
N ARG A 32 9.99 -9.49 -3.89
CA ARG A 32 9.21 -8.24 -3.93
C ARG A 32 9.65 -7.39 -5.12
N HIS A 33 8.71 -6.64 -5.68
CA HIS A 33 8.99 -5.73 -6.77
C HIS A 33 9.59 -4.42 -6.25
N LEU A 34 10.58 -3.91 -6.97
CA LEU A 34 11.19 -2.60 -6.72
C LEU A 34 10.81 -1.63 -7.83
N VAL A 35 10.39 -0.43 -7.44
CA VAL A 35 10.11 0.68 -8.35
C VAL A 35 11.01 1.84 -8.01
N GLU A 36 11.73 2.32 -9.02
CA GLU A 36 12.52 3.54 -8.96
C GLU A 36 11.61 4.74 -9.25
N ILE A 37 11.70 5.76 -8.40
CA ILE A 37 11.03 7.05 -8.55
C ILE A 37 12.12 8.11 -8.70
N ASN A 38 12.36 8.55 -9.93
CA ASN A 38 13.25 9.68 -10.23
C ASN A 38 12.45 10.96 -10.12
N THR A 39 12.97 11.93 -9.37
CA THR A 39 12.34 13.24 -9.21
C THR A 39 13.32 14.36 -9.53
N THR A 40 12.81 15.58 -9.72
CA THR A 40 13.65 16.79 -9.82
C THR A 40 14.41 17.10 -8.51
N ALA A 41 14.04 16.46 -7.39
CA ALA A 41 14.70 16.60 -6.09
C ALA A 41 15.67 15.45 -5.75
N GLY A 42 15.67 14.38 -6.55
CA GLY A 42 16.53 13.21 -6.36
C GLY A 42 15.84 11.88 -6.66
N ARG A 43 16.58 10.78 -6.45
CA ARG A 43 16.14 9.41 -6.73
C ARG A 43 15.67 8.73 -5.44
N MET A 44 14.55 8.01 -5.52
CA MET A 44 14.00 7.15 -4.47
C MET A 44 13.76 5.75 -5.03
N VAL A 45 13.77 4.71 -4.18
CA VAL A 45 13.33 3.36 -4.55
C VAL A 45 12.34 2.86 -3.51
N VAL A 46 11.21 2.36 -3.98
CA VAL A 46 10.19 1.73 -3.13
C VAL A 46 10.11 0.23 -3.42
N GLU A 47 9.98 -0.55 -2.35
CA GLU A 47 9.65 -1.97 -2.39
C GLU A 47 8.13 -2.11 -2.25
N LEU A 48 7.49 -2.93 -3.08
CA LEU A 48 6.05 -3.18 -3.04
C LEU A 48 5.74 -4.48 -2.29
N TYR A 49 4.71 -4.45 -1.47
CA TYR A 49 4.31 -5.57 -0.63
C TYR A 49 3.45 -6.59 -1.37
N ASN A 50 3.77 -7.89 -1.19
CA ASN A 50 2.99 -8.99 -1.76
C ASN A 50 1.68 -9.23 -1.01
N GLU A 51 1.59 -8.74 0.22
CA GLU A 51 0.44 -8.85 1.12
C GLU A 51 -0.74 -7.94 0.72
N THR A 52 -0.50 -7.00 -0.20
CA THR A 52 -1.50 -6.09 -0.78
C THR A 52 -1.48 -6.16 -2.31
N PRO A 53 -1.83 -7.34 -2.89
CA PRO A 53 -1.62 -7.62 -4.30
C PRO A 53 -2.43 -6.72 -5.24
N VAL A 54 -3.63 -6.27 -4.86
CA VAL A 54 -4.45 -5.40 -5.70
C VAL A 54 -3.78 -4.04 -5.91
N HIS A 55 -3.27 -3.44 -4.82
CA HIS A 55 -2.56 -2.16 -4.89
C HIS A 55 -1.20 -2.31 -5.58
N ARG A 56 -0.44 -3.36 -5.23
CA ARG A 56 0.86 -3.67 -5.86
C ARG A 56 0.72 -3.79 -7.39
N ASP A 57 -0.19 -4.66 -7.85
CA ASP A 57 -0.31 -4.98 -9.27
C ASP A 57 -0.85 -3.78 -10.07
N ASN A 58 -1.78 -3.01 -9.49
CA ASN A 58 -2.26 -1.76 -10.08
C ASN A 58 -1.13 -0.72 -10.18
N PHE A 59 -0.35 -0.52 -9.13
CA PHE A 59 0.78 0.42 -9.16
C PHE A 59 1.81 0.03 -10.20
N LEU A 60 2.21 -1.26 -10.27
CA LEU A 60 3.11 -1.79 -11.29
C LEU A 60 2.57 -1.60 -12.71
N LYS A 61 1.27 -1.82 -12.92
CA LYS A 61 0.60 -1.56 -14.21
C LYS A 61 0.77 -0.09 -14.62
N LEU A 62 0.40 0.84 -13.74
CA LEU A 62 0.48 2.28 -14.03
C LEU A 62 1.92 2.76 -14.26
N VAL A 63 2.91 2.21 -13.53
CA VAL A 63 4.32 2.50 -13.77
C VAL A 63 4.76 2.02 -15.15
N ARG A 64 4.39 0.80 -15.56
CA ARG A 64 4.73 0.26 -16.90
C ARG A 64 4.03 1.00 -18.04
N GLU A 65 2.87 1.56 -17.79
CA GLU A 65 2.10 2.40 -18.74
C GLU A 65 2.57 3.86 -18.76
N HIS A 66 3.65 4.20 -18.04
CA HIS A 66 4.17 5.58 -17.94
C HIS A 66 3.13 6.58 -17.41
N TYR A 67 2.14 6.08 -16.64
CA TYR A 67 1.06 6.90 -16.12
C TYR A 67 1.53 8.01 -15.17
N TYR A 68 2.64 7.82 -14.49
CA TYR A 68 3.20 8.79 -13.53
C TYR A 68 4.20 9.77 -14.15
N ASP A 69 4.58 9.57 -15.41
CA ASP A 69 5.61 10.39 -16.06
C ASP A 69 5.20 11.87 -16.10
N SER A 70 6.09 12.72 -15.62
CA SER A 70 5.93 14.18 -15.48
C SER A 70 4.82 14.63 -14.52
N THR A 71 4.18 13.74 -13.75
CA THR A 71 3.28 14.14 -12.67
C THR A 71 4.06 14.76 -11.50
N LEU A 72 3.36 15.44 -10.59
CA LEU A 72 3.97 16.13 -9.46
C LEU A 72 3.72 15.42 -8.13
N PHE A 73 4.63 15.63 -7.18
CA PHE A 73 4.25 15.66 -5.79
C PHE A 73 3.49 16.97 -5.56
N HIS A 74 2.17 16.91 -5.68
CA HIS A 74 1.29 18.08 -5.72
C HIS A 74 0.82 18.55 -4.35
N ARG A 75 1.01 17.75 -3.30
CA ARG A 75 0.71 18.08 -1.91
C ARG A 75 1.80 17.56 -0.98
N VAL A 76 2.35 18.45 -0.18
CA VAL A 76 3.48 18.16 0.70
C VAL A 76 3.23 18.81 2.05
N ILE A 77 3.35 18.02 3.12
CA ILE A 77 3.21 18.51 4.50
C ILE A 77 4.37 17.97 5.31
N GLU A 78 5.22 18.87 5.79
CA GLU A 78 6.33 18.55 6.69
C GLU A 78 5.83 17.85 7.96
N GLY A 79 6.55 16.83 8.41
CA GLY A 79 6.16 15.99 9.55
C GLY A 79 4.98 15.07 9.28
N PHE A 80 4.52 14.98 8.01
CA PHE A 80 3.39 14.13 7.64
C PHE A 80 3.69 13.28 6.40
N MET A 81 3.60 13.83 5.17
CA MET A 81 3.72 13.03 3.94
C MET A 81 3.99 13.88 2.71
N ILE A 82 4.43 13.22 1.63
CA ILE A 82 4.43 13.75 0.27
C ILE A 82 3.44 12.95 -0.58
N GLN A 83 2.53 13.63 -1.28
CA GLN A 83 1.44 13.02 -2.07
C GLN A 83 1.59 13.35 -3.55
N GLY A 84 1.41 12.34 -4.39
CA GLY A 84 1.46 12.43 -5.85
C GLY A 84 0.45 11.51 -6.55
N GLY A 85 0.63 11.34 -7.87
CA GLY A 85 -0.17 10.40 -8.67
C GLY A 85 -1.44 10.97 -9.28
N ASP A 86 -1.64 12.30 -9.21
CA ASP A 86 -2.69 13.00 -9.93
C ASP A 86 -2.24 13.26 -11.39
N PRO A 87 -2.91 12.70 -12.42
CA PRO A 87 -2.52 12.90 -13.82
C PRO A 87 -2.68 14.36 -14.30
N ASP A 88 -3.60 15.12 -13.70
CA ASP A 88 -3.84 16.53 -14.06
C ASP A 88 -2.62 17.40 -13.69
N SER A 89 -1.80 16.94 -12.75
CA SER A 89 -0.58 17.63 -12.34
C SER A 89 0.50 17.69 -13.42
N ARG A 90 0.39 16.93 -14.52
CA ARG A 90 1.32 17.06 -15.67
C ARG A 90 1.27 18.46 -16.29
N GLN A 91 0.10 19.07 -16.32
CA GLN A 91 -0.15 20.39 -16.93
C GLN A 91 -0.35 21.47 -15.84
N ALA A 92 0.39 21.38 -14.78
CA ALA A 92 0.22 22.18 -13.56
C ALA A 92 0.70 23.64 -13.67
N GLY A 93 0.83 24.20 -14.88
CA GLY A 93 1.23 25.60 -15.08
C GLY A 93 0.28 26.64 -14.49
N ASP A 94 -1.02 26.33 -14.48
CA ASP A 94 -2.04 27.16 -13.84
C ASP A 94 -2.21 26.74 -12.37
N ARG A 95 -1.60 27.50 -11.47
CA ARG A 95 -1.66 27.21 -10.01
C ARG A 95 -3.01 27.55 -9.37
N THR A 96 -3.94 28.18 -10.10
CA THR A 96 -5.30 28.45 -9.60
C THR A 96 -6.18 27.21 -9.66
N LYS A 97 -5.82 26.21 -10.47
CA LYS A 97 -6.53 24.93 -10.54
C LYS A 97 -6.13 24.01 -9.40
N PRO A 98 -7.11 23.52 -8.61
CA PRO A 98 -6.82 22.57 -7.55
C PRO A 98 -6.33 21.25 -8.14
N LEU A 99 -5.32 20.65 -7.53
CA LEU A 99 -4.84 19.30 -7.80
C LEU A 99 -5.33 18.34 -6.69
N GLY A 100 -5.21 17.03 -6.95
CA GLY A 100 -5.58 16.00 -5.99
C GLY A 100 -6.98 15.38 -6.23
N ASN A 101 -7.66 15.78 -7.31
CA ASN A 101 -8.95 15.20 -7.69
C ASN A 101 -8.87 14.29 -8.93
N GLY A 102 -7.76 14.33 -9.67
CA GLY A 102 -7.56 13.51 -10.87
C GLY A 102 -7.23 12.06 -10.54
N GLY A 103 -7.49 11.18 -11.52
CA GLY A 103 -7.20 9.75 -11.42
C GLY A 103 -7.85 8.96 -12.56
N PRO A 104 -7.63 7.65 -12.63
CA PRO A 104 -8.39 6.78 -13.53
C PRO A 104 -9.83 6.62 -13.02
N ASP A 105 -10.75 6.22 -13.91
CA ASP A 105 -12.20 6.06 -13.64
C ASP A 105 -12.52 4.85 -12.74
N TYR A 106 -11.63 4.46 -11.85
CA TYR A 106 -11.83 3.36 -10.91
C TYR A 106 -11.16 3.62 -9.57
N THR A 107 -11.63 2.89 -8.56
CA THR A 107 -11.06 2.85 -7.21
C THR A 107 -10.70 1.42 -6.85
N LEU A 108 -9.78 1.23 -5.88
CA LEU A 108 -9.36 -0.08 -5.42
C LEU A 108 -10.03 -0.42 -4.08
N PRO A 109 -10.44 -1.69 -3.85
CA PRO A 109 -10.89 -2.12 -2.53
C PRO A 109 -9.77 -1.97 -1.52
N ALA A 110 -10.11 -1.67 -0.27
CA ALA A 110 -9.11 -1.57 0.80
C ALA A 110 -8.44 -2.93 1.08
N GLU A 111 -7.12 -2.90 1.31
CA GLU A 111 -6.31 -4.06 1.73
C GLU A 111 -5.60 -3.74 3.05
N PHE A 112 -6.36 -3.45 4.10
CA PHE A 112 -5.77 -3.14 5.41
C PHE A 112 -5.10 -4.37 6.02
N ARG A 113 -3.87 -4.18 6.49
CA ARG A 113 -3.06 -5.21 7.13
C ARG A 113 -2.46 -4.61 8.41
N PRO A 114 -2.74 -5.16 9.59
CA PRO A 114 -2.21 -4.62 10.86
C PRO A 114 -0.68 -4.59 10.94
N GLU A 115 -0.02 -5.51 10.23
CA GLU A 115 1.44 -5.57 10.14
C GLU A 115 2.05 -4.52 9.21
N LEU A 116 1.25 -3.95 8.29
CA LEU A 116 1.65 -2.89 7.36
C LEU A 116 1.11 -1.55 7.87
N PHE A 117 1.93 -0.81 8.56
CA PHE A 117 1.57 0.42 9.26
C PHE A 117 2.31 1.64 8.71
N HIS A 118 1.83 2.84 9.01
CA HIS A 118 2.33 4.10 8.45
C HIS A 118 3.62 4.58 9.13
N ARG A 119 4.66 3.73 9.16
CA ARG A 119 6.01 4.13 9.60
C ARG A 119 6.62 5.12 8.60
N LYS A 120 7.73 5.80 8.96
CA LYS A 120 8.49 6.63 8.02
C LYS A 120 8.87 5.83 6.77
N GLY A 121 8.66 6.41 5.60
CA GLY A 121 8.88 5.79 4.30
C GLY A 121 7.76 4.85 3.82
N ALA A 122 6.69 4.61 4.58
CA ALA A 122 5.57 3.80 4.12
C ALA A 122 4.94 4.41 2.86
N LEU A 123 4.74 3.59 1.81
CA LEU A 123 4.02 3.93 0.59
C LEU A 123 2.57 3.48 0.75
N ALA A 124 1.64 4.42 0.69
CA ALA A 124 0.23 4.16 0.91
C ALA A 124 -0.66 4.84 -0.13
N ALA A 125 -1.86 4.28 -0.33
CA ALA A 125 -2.82 4.80 -1.28
C ALA A 125 -3.65 5.94 -0.69
N ALA A 126 -3.76 7.05 -1.43
CA ALA A 126 -4.70 8.13 -1.09
C ALA A 126 -6.15 7.68 -1.32
N ARG A 127 -7.09 8.35 -0.69
CA ARG A 127 -8.53 8.12 -0.86
C ARG A 127 -9.38 9.35 -0.53
N ALA A 128 -10.60 9.35 -1.01
CA ALA A 128 -11.59 10.34 -0.60
C ALA A 128 -12.00 10.15 0.88
N GLY A 129 -12.52 11.21 1.51
CA GLY A 129 -12.95 11.20 2.90
C GLY A 129 -14.17 10.30 3.15
N ASP A 130 -14.34 9.83 4.40
CA ASP A 130 -15.34 8.83 4.81
C ASP A 130 -16.78 9.24 4.46
N ALA A 131 -17.11 10.54 4.44
CA ALA A 131 -18.44 11.04 4.14
C ALA A 131 -18.94 10.66 2.72
N ILE A 132 -18.02 10.55 1.76
CA ILE A 132 -18.33 10.20 0.36
C ILE A 132 -17.74 8.85 -0.05
N ASN A 133 -16.97 8.22 0.85
CA ASN A 133 -16.30 6.94 0.62
C ASN A 133 -16.32 6.07 1.89
N PRO A 134 -17.51 5.63 2.33
CA PRO A 134 -17.65 4.83 3.56
C PRO A 134 -16.95 3.46 3.47
N GLU A 135 -16.78 2.92 2.25
CA GLU A 135 -16.05 1.67 2.00
C GLU A 135 -14.52 1.84 2.08
N LYS A 136 -14.03 3.06 2.28
CA LYS A 136 -12.60 3.41 2.34
C LYS A 136 -11.80 2.91 1.13
N ARG A 137 -12.42 2.90 -0.04
CA ARG A 137 -11.77 2.52 -1.29
C ARG A 137 -10.64 3.50 -1.62
N SER A 138 -9.54 2.98 -2.10
CA SER A 138 -8.38 3.77 -2.48
C SER A 138 -8.55 4.41 -3.86
N SER A 139 -7.92 5.57 -4.08
CA SER A 139 -7.71 6.12 -5.42
C SER A 139 -7.03 5.12 -6.32
N GLY A 140 -7.41 5.09 -7.60
CA GLY A 140 -6.77 4.23 -8.60
C GLY A 140 -5.33 4.61 -8.92
N SER A 141 -4.89 5.86 -8.64
CA SER A 141 -3.52 6.30 -8.96
C SER A 141 -2.83 7.12 -7.88
N GLN A 142 -3.58 7.85 -7.04
CA GLN A 142 -2.94 8.73 -6.08
C GLN A 142 -2.38 7.95 -4.88
N PHE A 143 -1.16 8.28 -4.51
CA PHE A 143 -0.41 7.67 -3.42
C PHE A 143 0.30 8.75 -2.59
N TYR A 144 0.77 8.37 -1.41
CA TYR A 144 1.66 9.19 -0.62
C TYR A 144 2.78 8.36 0.02
N ILE A 145 3.89 9.03 0.33
CA ILE A 145 5.00 8.46 1.08
C ILE A 145 5.07 9.21 2.41
N VAL A 146 5.05 8.46 3.50
CA VAL A 146 5.03 9.01 4.87
C VAL A 146 6.40 9.56 5.23
N GLN A 147 6.50 10.83 5.58
CA GLN A 147 7.63 11.37 6.34
C GLN A 147 7.41 11.11 7.83
N GLY A 148 6.27 11.59 8.33
CA GLY A 148 5.87 11.42 9.72
C GLY A 148 6.78 12.14 10.71
N ARG A 149 6.50 11.90 11.99
CA ARG A 149 7.31 12.40 13.12
C ARG A 149 7.44 11.31 14.17
N SER A 150 8.41 11.44 15.06
CA SER A 150 8.56 10.57 16.24
C SER A 150 7.34 10.67 17.18
N TRP A 151 7.00 9.55 17.81
CA TRP A 151 5.89 9.44 18.75
C TRP A 151 6.35 8.87 20.08
N LEU A 152 6.08 9.59 21.17
CA LEU A 152 6.32 9.03 22.50
C LEU A 152 5.37 7.84 22.76
N PRO A 153 5.78 6.84 23.54
CA PRO A 153 4.92 5.68 23.86
C PRO A 153 3.56 6.09 24.45
N SER A 154 3.52 7.15 25.27
CA SER A 154 2.28 7.68 25.84
C SER A 154 1.35 8.29 24.81
N ASP A 155 1.90 8.89 23.74
CA ASP A 155 1.11 9.49 22.67
C ASP A 155 0.54 8.39 21.76
N LEU A 156 1.30 7.32 21.54
CA LEU A 156 0.84 6.16 20.78
C LEU A 156 -0.30 5.43 21.50
N LEU A 157 -0.28 5.31 22.83
CA LEU A 157 -1.40 4.74 23.59
C LEU A 157 -2.68 5.57 23.38
N ARG A 158 -2.60 6.89 23.51
CA ARG A 158 -3.74 7.77 23.25
C ARG A 158 -4.21 7.71 21.80
N MET A 159 -3.30 7.51 20.85
CA MET A 159 -3.63 7.35 19.44
C MET A 159 -4.35 6.02 19.20
N GLU A 160 -3.88 4.93 19.79
CA GLU A 160 -4.50 3.60 19.75
C GLU A 160 -5.94 3.65 20.29
N GLU A 161 -6.16 4.28 21.44
CA GLU A 161 -7.49 4.52 22.00
C GLU A 161 -8.40 5.32 21.04
N ARG A 162 -7.87 6.37 20.43
CA ARG A 162 -8.62 7.19 19.45
C ARG A 162 -8.99 6.42 18.19
N ILE A 163 -8.07 5.63 17.64
CA ILE A 163 -8.30 4.80 16.44
C ILE A 163 -9.37 3.75 16.72
N ASN A 164 -9.42 3.25 17.95
CA ASN A 164 -10.35 2.19 18.36
C ASN A 164 -11.70 2.72 18.88
N ALA A 165 -11.83 4.03 19.07
CA ALA A 165 -13.07 4.62 19.57
C ALA A 165 -14.29 4.21 18.72
N GLY A 166 -15.27 3.57 19.34
CA GLY A 166 -16.50 3.09 18.68
C GLY A 166 -16.34 1.81 17.84
N LYS A 167 -15.16 1.19 17.84
CA LYS A 167 -14.97 -0.12 17.20
C LYS A 167 -15.23 -1.26 18.20
N PRO A 168 -15.78 -2.39 17.75
CA PRO A 168 -15.79 -3.61 18.56
C PRO A 168 -14.37 -4.15 18.73
N ASP A 169 -14.08 -4.85 19.83
CA ASP A 169 -12.75 -5.39 20.16
C ASP A 169 -12.16 -6.25 19.04
N SER A 170 -13.00 -6.98 18.31
CA SER A 170 -12.58 -7.81 17.16
C SER A 170 -12.00 -7.02 15.97
N LEU A 171 -12.24 -5.70 15.91
CA LEU A 171 -11.73 -4.79 14.90
C LEU A 171 -10.76 -3.76 15.47
N ALA A 172 -10.43 -3.87 16.75
CA ALA A 172 -9.50 -2.97 17.41
C ALA A 172 -8.07 -3.18 16.89
N LEU A 173 -7.39 -2.08 16.64
CA LEU A 173 -5.97 -2.08 16.30
C LEU A 173 -5.15 -2.09 17.60
N HIS A 174 -4.18 -3.00 17.70
CA HIS A 174 -3.25 -3.05 18.81
C HIS A 174 -1.81 -3.05 18.30
N TYR A 175 -1.06 -2.01 18.66
CA TYR A 175 0.36 -1.96 18.30
C TYR A 175 1.18 -2.92 19.14
N THR A 176 1.96 -3.75 18.46
CA THR A 176 2.99 -4.57 19.10
C THR A 176 4.10 -3.69 19.69
N ALA A 177 4.88 -4.24 20.62
CA ALA A 177 6.03 -3.53 21.16
C ALA A 177 7.02 -3.08 20.07
N ALA A 178 7.22 -3.92 19.04
CA ALA A 178 8.09 -3.60 17.91
C ALA A 178 7.55 -2.42 17.08
N GLN A 179 6.24 -2.35 16.81
CA GLN A 179 5.66 -1.22 16.09
C GLN A 179 5.74 0.07 16.90
N LYS A 180 5.53 0.01 18.22
CA LYS A 180 5.70 1.18 19.13
C LYS A 180 7.14 1.68 19.12
N ASP A 181 8.12 0.77 19.11
CA ASP A 181 9.54 1.10 19.03
C ASP A 181 9.91 1.78 17.70
N VAL A 182 9.36 1.29 16.57
CA VAL A 182 9.52 1.90 15.25
C VAL A 182 8.95 3.31 15.20
N TYR A 183 7.71 3.53 15.68
CA TYR A 183 7.11 4.86 15.71
C TYR A 183 7.89 5.85 16.58
N TRP A 184 8.50 5.37 17.66
CA TRP A 184 9.33 6.20 18.51
C TRP A 184 10.67 6.55 17.89
N LYS A 185 11.36 5.57 17.29
CA LYS A 185 12.73 5.75 16.76
C LYS A 185 12.76 6.34 15.36
N GLU A 186 11.89 5.86 14.48
CA GLU A 186 11.87 6.21 13.06
C GLU A 186 10.78 7.23 12.72
N GLY A 187 9.69 7.22 13.49
CA GLY A 187 8.55 8.07 13.24
C GLY A 187 7.49 7.43 12.33
N GLY A 188 6.50 8.25 11.98
CA GLY A 188 5.40 7.84 11.13
C GLY A 188 4.11 8.61 11.38
N SER A 189 2.99 8.07 10.86
CA SER A 189 1.67 8.70 10.90
C SER A 189 0.59 7.73 11.41
N PRO A 190 0.64 7.31 12.69
CA PRO A 190 -0.20 6.24 13.24
C PRO A 190 -1.71 6.52 13.15
N HIS A 191 -2.14 7.79 13.05
CA HIS A 191 -3.54 8.17 12.90
C HIS A 191 -4.19 7.68 11.59
N LEU A 192 -3.39 7.20 10.62
CA LEU A 192 -3.86 6.65 9.34
C LEU A 192 -4.05 5.13 9.38
N ASP A 193 -3.50 4.45 10.40
CA ASP A 193 -3.54 2.99 10.48
C ASP A 193 -4.96 2.44 10.56
N GLY A 194 -5.21 1.36 9.81
CA GLY A 194 -6.52 0.76 9.68
C GLY A 194 -7.54 1.58 8.87
N ASN A 195 -7.11 2.70 8.27
CA ASN A 195 -7.96 3.58 7.45
C ASN A 195 -7.44 3.81 6.03
N TYR A 196 -6.17 3.51 5.78
CA TYR A 196 -5.52 3.63 4.46
C TYR A 196 -4.69 2.38 4.19
N THR A 197 -4.61 1.97 2.93
CA THR A 197 -3.82 0.80 2.54
C THR A 197 -2.36 1.18 2.36
N VAL A 198 -1.50 0.60 3.19
CA VAL A 198 -0.05 0.63 3.00
C VAL A 198 0.32 -0.54 2.08
N PHE A 199 0.98 -0.26 0.96
CA PHE A 199 1.29 -1.28 -0.04
C PHE A 199 2.77 -1.35 -0.46
N GLY A 200 3.62 -0.58 0.23
CA GLY A 200 5.07 -0.60 0.00
C GLY A 200 5.84 0.20 1.04
N GLN A 201 7.15 0.24 0.85
CA GLN A 201 8.10 0.94 1.71
C GLN A 201 9.21 1.57 0.88
N LEU A 202 9.58 2.80 1.20
CA LEU A 202 10.79 3.44 0.70
C LEU A 202 12.01 2.71 1.27
N VAL A 203 12.89 2.21 0.40
CA VAL A 203 14.09 1.45 0.76
C VAL A 203 15.38 2.20 0.43
N GLU A 204 15.33 3.17 -0.50
CA GLU A 204 16.43 4.08 -0.81
C GLU A 204 15.90 5.50 -1.01
N GLY A 205 16.66 6.53 -0.61
CA GLY A 205 16.34 7.94 -0.83
C GLY A 205 15.49 8.55 0.29
N MET A 206 15.69 8.13 1.54
CA MET A 206 15.02 8.71 2.71
C MET A 206 15.36 10.20 2.89
N ASP A 207 16.59 10.60 2.54
CA ASP A 207 17.02 12.00 2.50
C ASP A 207 16.30 12.82 1.40
N VAL A 208 15.94 12.16 0.29
CA VAL A 208 15.15 12.80 -0.78
C VAL A 208 13.71 13.02 -0.32
N LEU A 209 13.12 12.03 0.39
CA LEU A 209 11.80 12.17 1.01
C LEU A 209 11.77 13.38 1.96
N ASP A 210 12.75 13.50 2.87
CA ASP A 210 12.84 14.59 3.82
C ASP A 210 13.00 15.93 3.07
N ARG A 211 13.90 15.99 2.09
CA ARG A 211 14.12 17.20 1.27
C ARG A 211 12.86 17.66 0.52
N ILE A 212 12.05 16.70 0.03
CA ILE A 212 10.78 17.05 -0.63
C ILE A 212 9.75 17.54 0.41
N ALA A 213 9.66 16.85 1.55
CA ALA A 213 8.69 17.18 2.59
C ALA A 213 8.92 18.56 3.24
N GLU A 214 10.18 19.01 3.25
CA GLU A 214 10.60 20.32 3.79
C GLU A 214 10.50 21.48 2.78
N GLN A 215 9.99 21.23 1.55
CA GLN A 215 9.87 22.29 0.56
C GLN A 215 8.81 23.31 0.98
N PRO A 216 9.08 24.63 0.75
CA PRO A 216 8.06 25.66 0.95
C PRO A 216 6.84 25.40 0.09
N THR A 217 5.65 25.56 0.68
CA THR A 217 4.35 25.30 0.05
C THR A 217 3.49 26.56 0.00
N ASP A 218 2.47 26.55 -0.86
CA ASP A 218 1.40 27.52 -0.86
C ASP A 218 0.28 27.15 0.15
N GLY A 219 -0.78 27.94 0.20
CA GLY A 219 -1.91 27.71 1.12
C GLY A 219 -2.71 26.42 0.92
N ASN A 220 -2.42 25.67 -0.14
CA ASN A 220 -3.01 24.36 -0.45
C ASN A 220 -2.02 23.20 -0.28
N ASP A 221 -0.95 23.41 0.49
CA ASP A 221 0.15 22.45 0.69
C ASP A 221 0.89 22.07 -0.62
N ARG A 222 0.74 22.82 -1.72
CA ARG A 222 1.45 22.56 -2.97
C ARG A 222 2.84 23.19 -2.93
N PRO A 223 3.93 22.44 -3.22
CA PRO A 223 5.28 23.00 -3.29
C PRO A 223 5.35 24.21 -4.22
N LEU A 224 6.06 25.29 -3.78
CA LEU A 224 6.26 26.49 -4.60
C LEU A 224 7.06 26.18 -5.87
N ALA A 225 8.01 25.26 -5.81
CA ALA A 225 8.73 24.69 -6.96
C ALA A 225 8.10 23.34 -7.33
N ASP A 226 7.78 23.13 -8.59
CA ASP A 226 7.22 21.87 -9.07
C ASP A 226 8.23 20.72 -8.90
N ILE A 227 7.83 19.68 -8.20
CA ILE A 227 8.62 18.45 -8.00
C ILE A 227 8.05 17.36 -8.89
N ARG A 228 8.65 17.19 -10.07
CA ARG A 228 8.21 16.20 -11.08
C ARG A 228 8.79 14.85 -10.80
N MET A 229 8.05 13.80 -11.20
CA MET A 229 8.48 12.42 -11.07
C MET A 229 8.37 11.63 -12.37
N TRP A 230 9.21 10.60 -12.48
CA TRP A 230 9.19 9.54 -13.50
C TRP A 230 9.49 8.23 -12.81
N MET A 231 8.79 7.17 -13.21
CA MET A 231 8.91 5.89 -12.53
C MET A 231 9.26 4.76 -13.49
N ARG A 232 10.01 3.78 -12.99
CA ARG A 232 10.25 2.51 -13.69
C ARG A 232 10.35 1.34 -12.73
N VAL A 233 9.89 0.18 -13.17
CA VAL A 233 10.11 -1.08 -12.45
C VAL A 233 11.56 -1.50 -12.65
N ILE A 234 12.28 -1.82 -11.57
CA ILE A 234 13.69 -2.23 -11.63
C ILE A 234 13.91 -3.67 -11.14
N GLN A 235 12.89 -4.27 -10.52
CA GLN A 235 12.86 -5.69 -10.15
C GLN A 235 11.43 -6.22 -10.11
#